data_18b4146d303f5e9b11171d596fce6812
#
_entry.id   18b4146d303f5e9b11171d596fce6812
#
_cell.length_a   1.000
_cell.length_b   1.000
_cell.length_c   1.000
_cell.angle_alpha   90.00
_cell.angle_beta   90.00
_cell.angle_gamma   90.00
#
_symmetry.space_group_name_H-M   'P 1'
#
loop_
_entity.id
_entity.type
_entity.pdbx_description
1 polymer ?
#
loop_
_entity_poly.entity_id
_entity_poly.type
_entity_poly.pdbx_seq_one_letter_code
_entity_poly.pdbx_strand_id
1 'polypeptide(L)'
;MIYGGNLMNEFQKLYIERKKQFEQSEGDKESVVALYNLKKYLETIDSIDAKEVLVNVYDLLNYKKDAYDLLVNISDSHDIKIKKRLAKMKFYAENWKNEFAIPKPKSNEELKIENEKLKKLGIPTFKYHPNPLITRAFEESKEGVVCDCCKKLTHIYYQAPFYSIKNVDCLCPTCISNGDAAKKFNGSFQDNFSIEEGVEDLDRIDELIHRTPGYCGWQQEFWRVHCNDFCAYLGYVGALELKALGILEEVLEDPIWDDEHKDMIQKSVNGGHLQCYLFQCLHCGKYLVWMDFD
;
A
#
# COMPACT_ATOMS: atom_id res chain seq x y z
N MET A 1 -29.95 -0.77 45.74
CA MET A 1 -28.86 -1.24 44.85
C MET A 1 -29.05 -0.55 43.51
N ILE A 2 -28.32 0.54 43.31
CA ILE A 2 -28.39 1.34 42.07
C ILE A 2 -27.24 0.86 41.23
N TYR A 3 -27.54 0.14 40.16
CA TYR A 3 -26.55 -0.20 39.12
C TYR A 3 -26.30 1.09 38.33
N GLY A 4 -25.13 1.70 38.53
CA GLY A 4 -24.67 2.82 37.73
C GLY A 4 -24.35 2.34 36.31
N GLY A 5 -25.34 2.41 35.43
CA GLY A 5 -25.10 2.35 33.99
C GLY A 5 -24.42 3.67 33.59
N ASN A 6 -23.13 3.65 33.29
CA ASN A 6 -22.48 4.78 32.65
C ASN A 6 -23.26 5.11 31.37
N LEU A 7 -23.94 6.25 31.37
CA LEU A 7 -24.54 6.79 30.15
C LEU A 7 -23.41 7.02 29.14
N MET A 8 -23.52 6.34 28.02
CA MET A 8 -22.58 6.47 26.90
C MET A 8 -22.51 7.93 26.47
N ASN A 9 -21.32 8.52 26.44
CA ASN A 9 -21.13 9.90 25.97
C ASN A 9 -21.41 10.03 24.46
N GLU A 10 -21.54 11.26 23.97
CA GLU A 10 -21.86 11.54 22.57
C GLU A 10 -20.79 11.04 21.59
N PHE A 11 -19.50 11.12 21.95
CA PHE A 11 -18.39 10.65 21.12
C PHE A 11 -18.41 9.14 20.97
N GLN A 12 -18.71 8.40 22.04
CA GLN A 12 -18.85 6.95 22.02
C GLN A 12 -20.01 6.52 21.12
N LYS A 13 -21.15 7.22 21.18
CA LYS A 13 -22.30 6.94 20.31
C LYS A 13 -21.94 7.14 18.84
N LEU A 14 -21.28 8.25 18.53
CA LEU A 14 -20.85 8.57 17.16
C LEU A 14 -19.84 7.55 16.63
N TYR A 15 -18.87 7.14 17.43
CA TYR A 15 -17.91 6.09 17.06
C TYR A 15 -18.60 4.76 16.78
N ILE A 16 -19.50 4.32 17.65
CA ILE A 16 -20.21 3.04 17.47
C ILE A 16 -21.03 3.06 16.18
N GLU A 17 -21.67 4.18 15.87
CA GLU A 17 -22.42 4.35 14.63
C GLU A 17 -21.50 4.23 13.40
N ARG A 18 -20.37 4.96 13.38
CA ARG A 18 -19.42 4.92 12.26
C ARG A 18 -18.74 3.57 12.12
N LYS A 19 -18.33 2.95 13.24
CA LYS A 19 -17.80 1.60 13.25
C LYS A 19 -18.79 0.59 12.68
N LYS A 20 -20.06 0.67 13.05
CA LYS A 20 -21.09 -0.22 12.52
C LYS A 20 -21.29 -0.03 11.01
N GLN A 21 -21.28 1.22 10.52
CA GLN A 21 -21.33 1.50 9.08
C GLN A 21 -20.14 0.88 8.37
N PHE A 22 -18.93 1.07 8.89
CA PHE A 22 -17.70 0.49 8.35
C PHE A 22 -17.74 -1.06 8.30
N GLU A 23 -18.14 -1.71 9.40
CA GLU A 23 -18.24 -3.16 9.46
C GLU A 23 -19.35 -3.74 8.56
N GLN A 24 -20.46 -3.00 8.36
CA GLN A 24 -21.56 -3.44 7.50
C GLN A 24 -21.30 -3.24 6.00
N SER A 25 -20.49 -2.24 5.64
CA SER A 25 -20.09 -1.96 4.26
C SER A 25 -18.81 -2.69 3.85
N GLU A 26 -18.24 -3.52 4.76
CA GLU A 26 -16.95 -4.16 4.56
C GLU A 26 -15.81 -3.17 4.24
N GLY A 27 -15.92 -1.94 4.78
CA GLY A 27 -14.87 -0.92 4.64
C GLY A 27 -14.94 -0.11 3.34
N ASP A 28 -16.13 0.13 2.81
CA ASP A 28 -16.27 0.96 1.61
C ASP A 28 -15.71 2.38 1.78
N LYS A 29 -15.45 3.07 0.67
CA LYS A 29 -14.88 4.42 0.65
C LYS A 29 -15.62 5.40 1.55
N GLU A 30 -16.96 5.39 1.54
CA GLU A 30 -17.76 6.34 2.30
C GLU A 30 -17.63 6.13 3.81
N SER A 31 -17.63 4.88 4.26
CA SER A 31 -17.47 4.54 5.67
C SER A 31 -16.05 4.82 6.18
N VAL A 32 -15.03 4.58 5.35
CA VAL A 32 -13.63 4.93 5.65
C VAL A 32 -13.47 6.44 5.78
N VAL A 33 -13.97 7.23 4.82
CA VAL A 33 -13.96 8.70 4.88
C VAL A 33 -14.70 9.22 6.12
N ALA A 34 -15.83 8.60 6.48
CA ALA A 34 -16.57 8.98 7.68
C ALA A 34 -15.76 8.76 8.97
N LEU A 35 -14.94 7.69 9.04
CA LEU A 35 -14.00 7.45 10.14
C LEU A 35 -12.85 8.47 10.16
N TYR A 36 -12.30 8.86 9.01
CA TYR A 36 -11.29 9.91 8.93
C TYR A 36 -11.84 11.28 9.35
N ASN A 37 -13.08 11.61 8.99
CA ASN A 37 -13.73 12.83 9.43
C ASN A 37 -13.98 12.81 10.94
N LEU A 38 -14.38 11.68 11.50
CA LEU A 38 -14.51 11.50 12.95
C LEU A 38 -13.14 11.67 13.65
N LYS A 39 -12.09 11.07 13.12
CA LYS A 39 -10.70 11.26 13.59
C LYS A 39 -10.37 12.75 13.66
N LYS A 40 -10.51 13.46 12.53
CA LYS A 40 -10.20 14.90 12.42
C LYS A 40 -11.02 15.74 13.44
N TYR A 41 -12.30 15.43 13.60
CA TYR A 41 -13.15 16.10 14.59
C TYR A 41 -12.64 15.88 16.01
N LEU A 42 -12.38 14.63 16.40
CA LEU A 42 -11.92 14.29 17.76
C LEU A 42 -10.53 14.88 18.09
N GLU A 43 -9.67 15.04 17.10
CA GLU A 43 -8.33 15.68 17.26
C GLU A 43 -8.42 17.15 17.65
N THR A 44 -9.54 17.82 17.36
CA THR A 44 -9.76 19.24 17.76
C THR A 44 -10.28 19.39 19.19
N ILE A 45 -10.62 18.30 19.88
CA ILE A 45 -11.30 18.34 21.18
C ILE A 45 -10.33 17.91 22.28
N ASP A 46 -10.06 18.82 23.21
CA ASP A 46 -9.20 18.55 24.36
C ASP A 46 -10.05 18.06 25.56
N SER A 47 -10.61 16.84 25.44
CA SER A 47 -11.27 16.16 26.56
C SER A 47 -10.82 14.70 26.63
N ILE A 48 -10.81 14.14 27.84
CA ILE A 48 -10.44 12.73 28.06
C ILE A 48 -11.40 11.80 27.30
N ASP A 49 -12.70 12.09 27.36
CA ASP A 49 -13.73 11.30 26.68
C ASP A 49 -13.52 11.24 25.16
N ALA A 50 -13.19 12.38 24.53
CA ALA A 50 -12.88 12.43 23.09
C ALA A 50 -11.60 11.68 22.77
N LYS A 51 -10.55 11.84 23.58
CA LYS A 51 -9.26 11.17 23.41
C LYS A 51 -9.37 9.64 23.55
N GLU A 52 -10.18 9.14 24.51
CA GLU A 52 -10.46 7.69 24.63
C GLU A 52 -11.11 7.11 23.38
N VAL A 53 -12.04 7.86 22.78
CA VAL A 53 -12.68 7.48 21.53
C VAL A 53 -11.69 7.57 20.36
N LEU A 54 -10.87 8.61 20.32
CA LEU A 54 -9.84 8.80 19.31
C LEU A 54 -8.83 7.64 19.28
N VAL A 55 -8.46 7.08 20.46
CA VAL A 55 -7.64 5.85 20.51
C VAL A 55 -8.29 4.70 19.75
N ASN A 56 -9.62 4.54 19.86
CA ASN A 56 -10.33 3.47 19.15
C ASN A 56 -10.39 3.73 17.63
N VAL A 57 -10.54 4.99 17.23
CA VAL A 57 -10.53 5.40 15.82
C VAL A 57 -9.15 5.19 15.21
N TYR A 58 -8.09 5.60 15.90
CA TYR A 58 -6.71 5.32 15.47
C TYR A 58 -6.45 3.82 15.31
N ASP A 59 -6.87 3.00 16.30
CA ASP A 59 -6.67 1.55 16.23
C ASP A 59 -7.41 0.91 15.06
N LEU A 60 -8.64 1.36 14.78
CA LEU A 60 -9.45 0.87 13.66
C LEU A 60 -8.86 1.28 12.30
N LEU A 61 -8.32 2.49 12.18
CA LEU A 61 -7.67 3.01 10.98
C LEU A 61 -6.19 2.61 10.84
N ASN A 62 -5.71 1.64 11.62
CA ASN A 62 -4.33 1.13 11.61
C ASN A 62 -3.22 2.13 12.05
N TYR A 63 -3.57 3.27 12.66
CA TYR A 63 -2.64 4.20 13.31
C TYR A 63 -2.15 3.62 14.65
N LYS A 64 -1.51 2.44 14.61
CA LYS A 64 -1.19 1.65 15.82
C LYS A 64 -0.30 2.38 16.81
N LYS A 65 0.69 3.12 16.30
CA LYS A 65 1.60 3.92 17.13
C LYS A 65 0.89 5.09 17.79
N ASP A 66 0.12 5.86 17.01
CA ASP A 66 -0.63 7.01 17.52
C ASP A 66 -1.67 6.57 18.57
N ALA A 67 -2.36 5.45 18.33
CA ALA A 67 -3.28 4.86 19.30
C ALA A 67 -2.59 4.47 20.61
N TYR A 68 -1.39 3.87 20.54
CA TYR A 68 -0.61 3.52 21.71
C TYR A 68 -0.14 4.76 22.46
N ASP A 69 0.51 5.71 21.77
CA ASP A 69 1.06 6.92 22.36
C ASP A 69 -0.05 7.77 23.02
N LEU A 70 -1.20 7.90 22.36
CA LEU A 70 -2.35 8.62 22.94
C LEU A 70 -2.89 7.89 24.18
N LEU A 71 -3.03 6.56 24.15
CA LEU A 71 -3.51 5.78 25.28
C LEU A 71 -2.55 5.89 26.48
N VAL A 72 -1.24 5.88 26.25
CA VAL A 72 -0.22 6.11 27.30
C VAL A 72 -0.44 7.47 27.96
N ASN A 73 -0.70 8.51 27.17
CA ASN A 73 -0.82 9.89 27.68
C ASN A 73 -2.10 10.14 28.48
N ILE A 74 -3.20 9.41 28.20
CA ILE A 74 -4.48 9.63 28.88
C ILE A 74 -4.79 8.62 29.99
N SER A 75 -3.98 7.55 30.10
CA SER A 75 -4.29 6.42 30.99
C SER A 75 -3.73 6.60 32.40
N ASP A 76 -4.58 6.29 33.39
CA ASP A 76 -4.09 6.01 34.73
C ASP A 76 -3.43 4.63 34.76
N SER A 77 -2.14 4.59 35.13
CA SER A 77 -1.30 3.38 35.13
C SER A 77 -1.75 2.30 36.16
N HIS A 78 -2.78 2.53 36.94
CA HIS A 78 -3.22 1.62 37.99
C HIS A 78 -4.34 0.65 37.56
N ASP A 79 -5.08 0.91 36.47
CA ASP A 79 -6.12 0.02 35.98
C ASP A 79 -5.52 -1.20 35.22
N ILE A 80 -5.86 -2.40 35.70
CA ILE A 80 -5.41 -3.68 35.10
C ILE A 80 -5.93 -3.87 33.67
N LYS A 81 -7.13 -3.38 33.35
CA LYS A 81 -7.69 -3.49 31.98
C LYS A 81 -6.93 -2.59 31.02
N ILE A 82 -6.59 -1.41 31.47
CA ILE A 82 -5.78 -0.45 30.69
C ILE A 82 -4.36 -1.01 30.50
N LYS A 83 -3.74 -1.58 31.53
CA LYS A 83 -2.42 -2.24 31.40
C LYS A 83 -2.40 -3.36 30.37
N LYS A 84 -3.43 -4.21 30.37
CA LYS A 84 -3.56 -5.28 29.36
C LYS A 84 -3.73 -4.71 27.94
N ARG A 85 -4.54 -3.67 27.80
CA ARG A 85 -4.75 -2.99 26.52
C ARG A 85 -3.46 -2.33 26.03
N LEU A 86 -2.77 -1.61 26.90
CA LEU A 86 -1.46 -0.99 26.59
C LEU A 86 -0.43 -2.03 26.16
N ALA A 87 -0.33 -3.17 26.85
CA ALA A 87 0.61 -4.22 26.48
C ALA A 87 0.33 -4.78 25.08
N LYS A 88 -0.96 -5.00 24.75
CA LYS A 88 -1.38 -5.44 23.42
C LYS A 88 -1.08 -4.39 22.35
N MET A 89 -1.42 -3.13 22.61
CA MET A 89 -1.19 -2.05 21.65
C MET A 89 0.29 -1.76 21.46
N LYS A 90 1.10 -1.84 22.53
CA LYS A 90 2.55 -1.74 22.45
C LYS A 90 3.14 -2.80 21.53
N PHE A 91 2.71 -4.05 21.69
CA PHE A 91 3.15 -5.13 20.81
C PHE A 91 2.87 -4.81 19.34
N TYR A 92 1.67 -4.35 19.00
CA TYR A 92 1.34 -3.95 17.64
C TYR A 92 2.09 -2.70 17.19
N ALA A 93 2.24 -1.68 18.04
CA ALA A 93 2.98 -0.45 17.70
C ALA A 93 4.47 -0.70 17.43
N GLU A 94 5.09 -1.62 18.17
CA GLU A 94 6.52 -1.97 18.04
C GLU A 94 6.78 -3.04 16.97
N ASN A 95 5.83 -3.95 16.76
CA ASN A 95 5.97 -5.09 15.86
C ASN A 95 5.10 -4.98 14.61
N TRP A 96 4.33 -3.91 14.44
CA TRP A 96 3.66 -3.60 13.20
C TRP A 96 4.72 -3.38 12.13
N LYS A 97 5.23 -4.47 11.63
CA LYS A 97 6.04 -4.46 10.43
C LYS A 97 5.05 -4.29 9.31
N ASN A 98 5.12 -3.12 8.72
CA ASN A 98 4.56 -2.95 7.42
C ASN A 98 4.99 -4.14 6.57
N GLU A 99 4.08 -4.98 6.16
CA GLU A 99 4.41 -6.15 5.35
C GLU A 99 5.01 -5.74 4.01
N PHE A 100 4.78 -4.49 3.62
CA PHE A 100 5.27 -3.89 2.39
C PHE A 100 6.57 -3.13 2.63
N ALA A 101 7.54 -3.35 1.76
CA ALA A 101 8.81 -2.66 1.84
C ALA A 101 8.63 -1.16 1.60
N ILE A 102 9.31 -0.35 2.41
CA ILE A 102 9.37 1.09 2.18
C ILE A 102 10.38 1.34 1.07
N PRO A 103 9.98 1.87 -0.09
CA PRO A 103 10.92 2.24 -1.12
C PRO A 103 11.78 3.39 -0.60
N LYS A 104 13.09 3.19 -0.59
CA LYS A 104 14.05 4.25 -0.30
C LYS A 104 14.69 4.69 -1.60
N PRO A 105 14.84 6.00 -1.81
CA PRO A 105 15.68 6.48 -2.90
C PRO A 105 17.07 5.83 -2.75
N LYS A 106 17.53 5.18 -3.80
CA LYS A 106 18.82 4.50 -3.81
C LYS A 106 19.81 5.32 -4.63
N SER A 107 21.04 5.40 -4.16
CA SER A 107 22.13 5.90 -4.96
C SER A 107 22.38 4.98 -6.17
N ASN A 108 22.99 5.48 -7.24
CA ASN A 108 23.35 4.70 -8.41
C ASN A 108 24.20 3.47 -8.05
N GLU A 109 25.03 3.56 -7.02
CA GLU A 109 25.87 2.47 -6.50
C GLU A 109 25.02 1.37 -5.85
N GLU A 110 24.06 1.74 -5.00
CA GLU A 110 23.14 0.81 -4.37
C GLU A 110 22.24 0.12 -5.40
N LEU A 111 21.74 0.84 -6.42
CA LEU A 111 20.99 0.27 -7.52
C LEU A 111 21.80 -0.74 -8.32
N LYS A 112 23.09 -0.48 -8.54
CA LYS A 112 24.00 -1.39 -9.23
C LYS A 112 24.19 -2.69 -8.43
N ILE A 113 24.46 -2.58 -7.13
CA ILE A 113 24.62 -3.74 -6.23
C ILE A 113 23.33 -4.58 -6.20
N GLU A 114 22.17 -3.94 -6.14
CA GLU A 114 20.90 -4.64 -6.12
C GLU A 114 20.60 -5.33 -7.46
N ASN A 115 20.84 -4.66 -8.57
CA ASN A 115 20.69 -5.27 -9.90
C ASN A 115 21.61 -6.48 -10.08
N GLU A 116 22.83 -6.43 -9.55
CA GLU A 116 23.74 -7.59 -9.55
C GLU A 116 23.20 -8.73 -8.66
N LYS A 117 22.58 -8.40 -7.52
CA LYS A 117 21.93 -9.38 -6.65
C LYS A 117 20.73 -10.03 -7.34
N LEU A 118 19.86 -9.25 -7.94
CA LEU A 118 18.70 -9.75 -8.70
C LEU A 118 19.16 -10.65 -9.86
N LYS A 119 20.20 -10.23 -10.58
CA LYS A 119 20.80 -11.03 -11.67
C LYS A 119 21.36 -12.37 -11.18
N LYS A 120 22.02 -12.40 -10.01
CA LYS A 120 22.49 -13.66 -9.39
C LYS A 120 21.35 -14.59 -9.00
N LEU A 121 20.19 -14.05 -8.66
CA LEU A 121 18.97 -14.79 -8.38
C LEU A 121 18.20 -15.21 -9.65
N GLY A 122 18.73 -14.89 -10.84
CA GLY A 122 18.07 -15.16 -12.11
C GLY A 122 16.87 -14.27 -12.40
N ILE A 123 16.77 -13.12 -11.73
CA ILE A 123 15.71 -12.14 -11.95
C ILE A 123 16.22 -11.12 -12.97
N PRO A 124 15.56 -11.01 -14.14
CA PRO A 124 15.87 -9.95 -15.10
C PRO A 124 15.52 -8.58 -14.53
N THR A 125 16.14 -7.55 -15.06
CA THR A 125 15.80 -6.15 -14.76
C THR A 125 14.50 -5.78 -15.46
N PHE A 126 13.58 -5.15 -14.71
CA PHE A 126 12.34 -4.62 -15.25
C PHE A 126 12.37 -3.09 -15.13
N LYS A 127 12.30 -2.42 -16.27
CA LYS A 127 12.38 -0.94 -16.35
C LYS A 127 11.33 -0.26 -15.49
N TYR A 128 10.09 -0.70 -15.62
CA TYR A 128 8.94 -0.08 -14.95
C TYR A 128 8.62 -0.69 -13.57
N HIS A 129 9.26 -1.80 -13.19
CA HIS A 129 9.12 -2.40 -11.86
C HIS A 129 10.49 -2.90 -11.36
N PRO A 130 11.39 -2.00 -10.94
CA PRO A 130 12.78 -2.34 -10.67
C PRO A 130 13.01 -3.25 -9.46
N ASN A 131 12.07 -3.31 -8.52
CA ASN A 131 12.24 -4.04 -7.26
C ASN A 131 11.13 -5.08 -6.99
N PRO A 132 10.85 -6.02 -7.90
CA PRO A 132 9.67 -6.88 -7.81
C PRO A 132 9.68 -7.89 -6.65
N LEU A 133 10.84 -8.23 -6.08
CA LEU A 133 10.93 -9.01 -4.84
C LEU A 133 10.54 -8.17 -3.61
N ILE A 134 11.00 -6.93 -3.56
CA ILE A 134 10.72 -6.03 -2.44
C ILE A 134 9.23 -5.69 -2.40
N THR A 135 8.62 -5.47 -3.55
CA THR A 135 7.19 -5.17 -3.69
C THR A 135 6.31 -6.43 -3.66
N ARG A 136 6.91 -7.61 -3.49
CA ARG A 136 6.24 -8.92 -3.47
C ARG A 136 5.48 -9.28 -4.74
N ALA A 137 5.80 -8.66 -5.87
CA ALA A 137 5.35 -9.16 -7.16
C ALA A 137 5.97 -10.52 -7.48
N PHE A 138 7.15 -10.80 -6.93
CA PHE A 138 7.78 -12.12 -6.92
C PHE A 138 7.97 -12.64 -5.50
N GLU A 139 7.86 -13.95 -5.36
CA GLU A 139 8.17 -14.69 -4.14
C GLU A 139 9.25 -15.74 -4.36
N GLU A 140 9.90 -16.13 -3.24
CA GLU A 140 10.90 -17.18 -3.22
C GLU A 140 10.31 -18.51 -2.71
N SER A 141 10.53 -19.60 -3.43
CA SER A 141 10.21 -20.95 -2.99
C SER A 141 11.49 -21.75 -2.72
N LYS A 142 11.62 -22.29 -1.51
CA LYS A 142 12.77 -23.15 -1.15
C LYS A 142 12.79 -24.47 -1.94
N GLU A 143 11.62 -25.05 -2.16
CA GLU A 143 11.48 -26.32 -2.89
C GLU A 143 11.46 -26.12 -4.41
N GLY A 144 11.23 -24.89 -4.85
CA GLY A 144 10.99 -24.56 -6.23
C GLY A 144 9.57 -24.89 -6.69
N VAL A 145 9.16 -24.23 -7.75
CA VAL A 145 7.86 -24.43 -8.42
C VAL A 145 8.07 -24.57 -9.92
N VAL A 146 7.15 -25.23 -10.61
CA VAL A 146 7.26 -25.43 -12.06
C VAL A 146 6.56 -24.27 -12.78
N CYS A 147 7.31 -23.53 -13.57
CA CYS A 147 6.76 -22.43 -14.37
C CYS A 147 5.76 -22.95 -15.42
N ASP A 148 4.56 -22.40 -15.45
CA ASP A 148 3.51 -22.80 -16.41
C ASP A 148 3.85 -22.46 -17.85
N CYS A 149 4.66 -21.46 -18.07
CA CYS A 149 5.09 -21.07 -19.39
C CYS A 149 6.17 -22.02 -19.96
N CYS A 150 7.34 -22.07 -19.36
CA CYS A 150 8.48 -22.84 -19.90
C CYS A 150 8.61 -24.25 -19.35
N LYS A 151 7.80 -24.64 -18.37
CA LYS A 151 7.82 -25.94 -17.68
C LYS A 151 9.14 -26.27 -16.97
N LYS A 152 9.97 -25.27 -16.69
CA LYS A 152 11.21 -25.42 -15.91
C LYS A 152 10.95 -25.15 -14.43
N LEU A 153 11.73 -25.79 -13.56
CA LEU A 153 11.77 -25.49 -12.14
C LEU A 153 12.32 -24.08 -11.94
N THR A 154 11.68 -23.29 -11.09
CA THR A 154 12.14 -21.96 -10.67
C THR A 154 11.98 -21.80 -9.16
N HIS A 155 12.90 -21.08 -8.52
CA HIS A 155 12.81 -20.75 -7.10
C HIS A 155 12.26 -19.34 -6.87
N ILE A 156 12.06 -18.57 -7.94
CA ILE A 156 11.45 -17.24 -7.91
C ILE A 156 10.26 -17.28 -8.87
N TYR A 157 9.10 -16.87 -8.39
CA TYR A 157 7.87 -16.93 -9.17
C TYR A 157 6.95 -15.72 -8.90
N TYR A 158 6.10 -15.43 -9.87
CA TYR A 158 5.20 -14.28 -9.87
C TYR A 158 3.93 -14.54 -9.07
N GLN A 159 3.50 -13.55 -8.26
CA GLN A 159 2.35 -13.61 -7.36
C GLN A 159 1.33 -12.47 -7.58
N ALA A 160 1.66 -11.45 -8.35
CA ALA A 160 0.73 -10.37 -8.64
C ALA A 160 -0.25 -10.75 -9.78
N PRO A 161 -1.26 -9.94 -10.11
CA PRO A 161 -2.27 -10.27 -11.10
C PRO A 161 -1.70 -10.58 -12.49
N PHE A 162 -2.24 -11.61 -13.14
CA PHE A 162 -2.02 -11.92 -14.54
C PHE A 162 -3.37 -12.14 -15.23
N TYR A 163 -3.72 -11.24 -16.12
CA TYR A 163 -5.01 -11.22 -16.81
C TYR A 163 -4.98 -12.18 -17.99
N SER A 164 -5.58 -13.35 -17.83
CA SER A 164 -5.67 -14.38 -18.86
C SER A 164 -6.95 -15.20 -18.70
N ILE A 165 -7.53 -15.65 -19.83
CA ILE A 165 -8.65 -16.60 -19.80
C ILE A 165 -8.20 -17.98 -19.29
N LYS A 166 -6.94 -18.32 -19.46
CA LYS A 166 -6.37 -19.57 -18.98
C LYS A 166 -5.92 -19.43 -17.53
N ASN A 167 -6.16 -20.46 -16.74
CA ASN A 167 -5.60 -20.51 -15.39
C ASN A 167 -4.08 -20.65 -15.46
N VAL A 168 -3.37 -19.73 -14.81
CA VAL A 168 -1.90 -19.67 -14.76
C VAL A 168 -1.52 -19.39 -13.31
N ASP A 169 -0.91 -20.38 -12.65
CA ASP A 169 -0.63 -20.31 -11.23
C ASP A 169 0.82 -19.88 -10.95
N CYS A 170 1.73 -20.13 -11.91
CA CYS A 170 3.15 -19.89 -11.69
C CYS A 170 3.87 -19.42 -12.95
N LEU A 171 4.51 -18.27 -12.89
CA LEU A 171 5.35 -17.73 -13.95
C LEU A 171 6.74 -17.38 -13.42
N CYS A 172 7.80 -17.81 -14.11
CA CYS A 172 9.16 -17.41 -13.75
C CYS A 172 9.50 -16.02 -14.33
N PRO A 173 10.42 -15.27 -13.69
CA PRO A 173 10.79 -13.91 -14.11
C PRO A 173 11.25 -13.83 -15.58
N THR A 174 11.95 -14.85 -16.07
CA THR A 174 12.44 -14.92 -17.47
C THR A 174 11.31 -14.95 -18.47
N CYS A 175 10.26 -15.77 -18.22
CA CYS A 175 9.11 -15.86 -19.14
C CYS A 175 8.26 -14.58 -19.15
N ILE A 176 8.33 -13.76 -18.11
CA ILE A 176 7.71 -12.44 -18.07
C ILE A 176 8.54 -11.47 -18.89
N SER A 177 9.83 -11.34 -18.60
CA SER A 177 10.70 -10.32 -19.22
C SER A 177 10.85 -10.46 -20.73
N ASN A 178 10.79 -11.70 -21.25
CA ASN A 178 10.91 -11.97 -22.69
C ASN A 178 9.56 -12.02 -23.42
N GLY A 179 8.43 -11.84 -22.70
CA GLY A 179 7.07 -11.84 -23.26
C GLY A 179 6.49 -13.22 -23.58
N ASP A 180 7.22 -14.32 -23.33
CA ASP A 180 6.77 -15.68 -23.65
C ASP A 180 5.48 -16.04 -22.89
N ALA A 181 5.35 -15.58 -21.64
CA ALA A 181 4.16 -15.84 -20.82
C ALA A 181 2.93 -15.14 -21.40
N ALA A 182 3.00 -13.84 -21.67
CA ALA A 182 1.92 -13.08 -22.28
C ALA A 182 1.49 -13.67 -23.62
N LYS A 183 2.44 -13.98 -24.49
CA LYS A 183 2.17 -14.59 -25.80
C LYS A 183 1.52 -15.98 -25.68
N LYS A 184 2.07 -16.86 -24.82
CA LYS A 184 1.57 -18.24 -24.67
C LYS A 184 0.15 -18.31 -24.15
N PHE A 185 -0.18 -17.45 -23.19
CA PHE A 185 -1.46 -17.46 -22.51
C PHE A 185 -2.45 -16.43 -23.05
N ASN A 186 -2.04 -15.63 -24.05
CA ASN A 186 -2.78 -14.46 -24.55
C ASN A 186 -3.25 -13.60 -23.38
N GLY A 187 -2.32 -13.21 -22.51
CA GLY A 187 -2.61 -12.51 -21.28
C GLY A 187 -1.70 -11.28 -21.10
N SER A 188 -1.98 -10.50 -20.07
CA SER A 188 -1.29 -9.28 -19.73
C SER A 188 -1.03 -9.19 -18.24
N PHE A 189 -0.01 -8.43 -17.85
CA PHE A 189 0.35 -8.16 -16.45
C PHE A 189 -0.26 -6.85 -15.94
N GLN A 190 -0.82 -6.05 -16.85
CA GLN A 190 -1.56 -4.82 -16.56
C GLN A 190 -2.88 -4.86 -17.30
N ASP A 191 -3.91 -4.24 -16.72
CA ASP A 191 -5.14 -3.95 -17.43
C ASP A 191 -4.93 -2.69 -18.30
N ASN A 192 -5.22 -2.78 -19.58
CA ASN A 192 -5.09 -1.67 -20.53
C ASN A 192 -5.94 -0.44 -20.16
N PHE A 193 -7.00 -0.62 -19.39
CA PHE A 193 -7.86 0.48 -18.92
C PHE A 193 -7.36 1.12 -17.63
N SER A 194 -6.36 0.51 -16.96
CA SER A 194 -5.77 0.98 -15.71
C SER A 194 -4.39 1.59 -15.92
N ILE A 195 -4.21 2.27 -17.05
CA ILE A 195 -2.97 2.96 -17.42
C ILE A 195 -3.32 4.43 -17.67
N GLU A 196 -2.58 5.33 -17.05
CA GLU A 196 -2.71 6.77 -17.31
C GLU A 196 -2.37 7.08 -18.77
N GLU A 197 -3.16 7.97 -19.40
CA GLU A 197 -2.93 8.38 -20.78
C GLU A 197 -1.62 9.19 -20.92
N GLY A 198 -1.04 9.20 -22.13
CA GLY A 198 0.12 10.04 -22.44
C GLY A 198 1.35 9.30 -22.96
N VAL A 199 1.26 7.98 -23.18
CA VAL A 199 2.30 7.19 -23.86
C VAL A 199 1.75 6.68 -25.19
N GLU A 200 2.36 7.13 -26.30
CA GLU A 200 1.96 6.72 -27.66
C GLU A 200 2.92 5.66 -28.25
N ASP A 201 4.06 5.42 -27.62
CA ASP A 201 5.07 4.46 -28.07
C ASP A 201 4.58 3.02 -27.82
N LEU A 202 4.26 2.31 -28.91
CA LEU A 202 3.73 0.96 -28.85
C LEU A 202 4.70 -0.05 -28.24
N ASP A 203 6.01 0.15 -28.38
CA ASP A 203 7.01 -0.76 -27.80
C ASP A 203 7.07 -0.60 -26.27
N ARG A 204 6.88 0.61 -25.76
CA ARG A 204 6.78 0.87 -24.33
C ARG A 204 5.49 0.34 -23.75
N ILE A 205 4.40 0.49 -24.46
CA ILE A 205 3.09 -0.06 -24.07
C ILE A 205 3.18 -1.59 -24.01
N ASP A 206 3.76 -2.24 -25.03
CA ASP A 206 4.01 -3.67 -25.02
C ASP A 206 4.93 -4.11 -23.87
N GLU A 207 6.00 -3.36 -23.59
CA GLU A 207 6.90 -3.64 -22.47
C GLU A 207 6.17 -3.58 -21.12
N LEU A 208 5.35 -2.56 -20.90
CA LEU A 208 4.58 -2.45 -19.66
C LEU A 208 3.58 -3.59 -19.53
N ILE A 209 2.75 -3.79 -20.54
CA ILE A 209 1.60 -4.70 -20.48
C ILE A 209 2.02 -6.16 -20.48
N HIS A 210 3.02 -6.52 -21.29
CA HIS A 210 3.32 -7.91 -21.56
C HIS A 210 4.66 -8.41 -20.99
N ARG A 211 5.54 -7.49 -20.56
CA ARG A 211 6.90 -7.85 -20.13
C ARG A 211 7.34 -7.23 -18.79
N THR A 212 6.43 -6.53 -18.13
CA THR A 212 6.66 -5.95 -16.80
C THR A 212 5.75 -6.62 -15.76
N PRO A 213 6.29 -7.12 -14.63
CA PRO A 213 5.45 -7.66 -13.57
C PRO A 213 4.54 -6.57 -13.00
N GLY A 214 3.26 -6.89 -12.80
CA GLY A 214 2.29 -6.03 -12.14
C GLY A 214 2.55 -5.87 -10.65
N TYR A 215 1.72 -5.08 -10.00
CA TYR A 215 1.66 -4.98 -8.55
C TYR A 215 0.24 -5.23 -8.06
N CYS A 216 0.06 -5.55 -6.78
CA CYS A 216 -1.27 -5.73 -6.20
C CYS A 216 -1.80 -4.40 -5.69
N GLY A 217 -2.90 -3.89 -6.25
CA GLY A 217 -3.70 -2.81 -5.68
C GLY A 217 -4.72 -3.35 -4.66
N TRP A 218 -5.29 -2.49 -3.81
CA TRP A 218 -6.45 -2.84 -3.00
C TRP A 218 -7.69 -3.07 -3.88
N GLN A 219 -7.87 -2.19 -4.88
CA GLN A 219 -8.89 -2.36 -5.91
C GLN A 219 -8.23 -2.87 -7.19
N GLN A 220 -7.75 -1.97 -8.03
CA GLN A 220 -7.10 -2.28 -9.29
C GLN A 220 -5.83 -1.45 -9.42
N GLU A 221 -4.77 -2.06 -9.93
CA GLU A 221 -3.54 -1.34 -10.24
C GLU A 221 -3.81 -0.21 -11.24
N PHE A 222 -3.15 0.92 -11.07
CA PHE A 222 -3.19 2.04 -11.99
C PHE A 222 -1.78 2.56 -12.22
N TRP A 223 -1.33 2.56 -13.47
CA TRP A 223 0.04 2.91 -13.81
C TRP A 223 0.19 4.38 -14.17
N ARG A 224 1.07 5.07 -13.43
CA ARG A 224 1.31 6.50 -13.62
C ARG A 224 2.24 6.76 -14.81
N VAL A 225 1.98 7.89 -15.49
CA VAL A 225 2.72 8.40 -16.64
C VAL A 225 3.31 9.77 -16.33
N HIS A 226 4.54 10.02 -16.79
CA HIS A 226 5.17 11.34 -16.75
C HIS A 226 6.27 11.43 -17.81
N CYS A 227 6.47 12.62 -18.42
CA CYS A 227 7.45 12.82 -19.50
C CYS A 227 7.27 11.84 -20.67
N ASN A 228 6.04 11.55 -21.08
CA ASN A 228 5.67 10.65 -22.18
C ASN A 228 6.25 9.23 -22.03
N ASP A 229 6.44 8.77 -20.79
CA ASP A 229 6.87 7.40 -20.47
C ASP A 229 6.18 6.93 -19.19
N PHE A 230 6.09 5.61 -19.01
CA PHE A 230 5.60 5.04 -17.76
C PHE A 230 6.59 5.28 -16.65
N CYS A 231 6.07 5.57 -15.47
CA CYS A 231 6.88 5.71 -14.27
C CYS A 231 7.28 4.33 -13.72
N ALA A 232 8.41 4.26 -13.05
CA ALA A 232 8.81 3.06 -12.31
C ALA A 232 7.99 2.94 -11.03
N TYR A 233 7.32 1.80 -10.84
CA TYR A 233 6.67 1.47 -9.59
C TYR A 233 7.71 1.11 -8.53
N LEU A 234 7.67 1.78 -7.38
CA LEU A 234 8.65 1.61 -6.31
C LEU A 234 8.10 0.84 -5.10
N GLY A 235 6.79 0.84 -4.90
CA GLY A 235 6.16 0.10 -3.80
C GLY A 235 5.06 0.87 -3.08
N TYR A 236 4.61 0.30 -1.97
CA TYR A 236 3.54 0.81 -1.13
C TYR A 236 4.08 1.87 -0.15
N VAL A 237 3.34 2.96 0.01
CA VAL A 237 3.67 4.04 0.94
C VAL A 237 2.42 4.57 1.63
N GLY A 238 2.63 5.23 2.76
CA GLY A 238 1.67 6.11 3.40
C GLY A 238 2.30 7.47 3.67
N ALA A 239 1.57 8.36 4.33
CA ALA A 239 2.05 9.71 4.64
C ALA A 239 3.37 9.72 5.43
N LEU A 240 3.58 8.73 6.32
CA LEU A 240 4.80 8.65 7.12
C LEU A 240 6.03 8.32 6.26
N GLU A 241 5.89 7.38 5.33
CA GLU A 241 6.95 7.03 4.39
C GLU A 241 7.26 8.18 3.44
N LEU A 242 6.23 8.85 2.90
CA LEU A 242 6.42 10.02 2.03
C LEU A 242 7.13 11.16 2.74
N LYS A 243 6.80 11.42 4.03
CA LYS A 243 7.52 12.39 4.87
C LYS A 243 8.96 11.97 5.15
N ALA A 244 9.17 10.70 5.48
CA ALA A 244 10.52 10.17 5.76
C ALA A 244 11.44 10.21 4.54
N LEU A 245 10.87 10.09 3.33
CA LEU A 245 11.55 10.26 2.05
C LEU A 245 11.76 11.74 1.68
N GLY A 246 11.08 12.67 2.35
CA GLY A 246 11.12 14.11 2.03
C GLY A 246 10.39 14.50 0.75
N ILE A 247 9.44 13.68 0.28
CA ILE A 247 8.76 13.83 -1.02
C ILE A 247 7.26 14.09 -0.88
N LEU A 248 6.72 14.21 0.34
CA LEU A 248 5.27 14.39 0.52
C LEU A 248 4.75 15.62 -0.24
N GLU A 249 5.41 16.77 -0.08
CA GLU A 249 4.97 18.00 -0.75
C GLU A 249 5.03 17.86 -2.27
N GLU A 250 6.06 17.22 -2.81
CA GLU A 250 6.19 16.97 -4.25
C GLU A 250 5.02 16.16 -4.81
N VAL A 251 4.59 15.10 -4.10
CA VAL A 251 3.45 14.29 -4.55
C VAL A 251 2.11 15.00 -4.39
N LEU A 252 1.97 15.91 -3.41
CA LEU A 252 0.78 16.73 -3.24
C LEU A 252 0.65 17.86 -4.29
N GLU A 253 1.74 18.24 -4.96
CA GLU A 253 1.73 19.21 -6.06
C GLU A 253 1.25 18.59 -7.39
N ASP A 254 0.99 17.28 -7.43
CA ASP A 254 0.47 16.64 -8.64
C ASP A 254 -0.93 17.18 -8.97
N PRO A 255 -1.14 17.73 -10.19
CA PRO A 255 -2.39 18.40 -10.56
C PRO A 255 -3.60 17.46 -10.66
N ILE A 256 -3.41 16.15 -10.65
CA ILE A 256 -4.53 15.20 -10.62
C ILE A 256 -5.26 15.19 -9.26
N TRP A 257 -4.61 15.71 -8.21
CA TRP A 257 -5.15 15.70 -6.85
C TRP A 257 -5.84 17.03 -6.52
N ASP A 258 -7.13 16.97 -6.23
CA ASP A 258 -7.84 18.07 -5.58
C ASP A 258 -7.54 18.12 -4.07
N ASP A 259 -8.09 19.08 -3.36
CA ASP A 259 -7.82 19.29 -1.93
C ASP A 259 -8.30 18.13 -1.06
N GLU A 260 -9.37 17.42 -1.46
CA GLU A 260 -9.88 16.24 -0.75
C GLU A 260 -8.89 15.07 -0.87
N HIS A 261 -8.41 14.80 -2.08
CA HIS A 261 -7.43 13.74 -2.32
C HIS A 261 -6.09 14.04 -1.64
N LYS A 262 -5.63 15.31 -1.64
CA LYS A 262 -4.43 15.73 -0.90
C LYS A 262 -4.55 15.49 0.60
N ASP A 263 -5.71 15.81 1.19
CA ASP A 263 -5.99 15.54 2.61
C ASP A 263 -5.99 14.03 2.89
N MET A 264 -6.49 13.21 1.97
CA MET A 264 -6.45 11.75 2.06
C MET A 264 -5.01 11.21 2.01
N ILE A 265 -4.20 11.65 1.05
CA ILE A 265 -2.79 11.25 0.95
C ILE A 265 -2.04 11.59 2.24
N GLN A 266 -2.26 12.78 2.82
CA GLN A 266 -1.64 13.20 4.08
C GLN A 266 -2.05 12.35 5.29
N LYS A 267 -3.17 11.62 5.20
CA LYS A 267 -3.70 10.74 6.25
C LYS A 267 -3.48 9.26 5.95
N SER A 268 -2.98 8.93 4.76
CA SER A 268 -2.78 7.55 4.35
C SER A 268 -1.80 6.81 5.27
N VAL A 269 -2.09 5.54 5.49
CA VAL A 269 -1.25 4.64 6.28
C VAL A 269 -0.88 3.47 5.38
N ASN A 270 0.41 3.21 5.25
CA ASN A 270 0.87 2.07 4.47
C ASN A 270 0.36 0.76 5.10
N GLY A 271 -0.36 -0.06 4.33
CA GLY A 271 -1.10 -1.23 4.85
C GLY A 271 -2.42 -0.89 5.54
N GLY A 272 -2.89 0.36 5.45
CA GLY A 272 -4.20 0.79 5.93
C GLY A 272 -5.28 0.72 4.85
N HIS A 273 -6.51 1.12 5.19
CA HIS A 273 -7.65 1.14 4.28
C HIS A 273 -7.52 2.13 3.11
N LEU A 274 -6.66 3.12 3.27
CA LEU A 274 -6.27 4.06 2.23
C LEU A 274 -4.79 3.81 1.93
N GLN A 275 -4.51 3.22 0.79
CA GLN A 275 -3.17 2.84 0.37
C GLN A 275 -2.67 3.75 -0.74
N CYS A 276 -1.43 4.22 -0.62
CA CYS A 276 -0.73 4.90 -1.71
C CYS A 276 0.33 3.99 -2.33
N TYR A 277 0.50 4.13 -3.63
CA TYR A 277 1.46 3.43 -4.48
C TYR A 277 2.43 4.45 -5.05
N LEU A 278 3.72 4.30 -4.77
CA LEU A 278 4.75 5.24 -5.17
C LEU A 278 5.33 4.90 -6.52
N PHE A 279 5.42 5.91 -7.36
CA PHE A 279 6.04 5.88 -8.68
C PHE A 279 7.14 6.92 -8.80
N GLN A 280 8.10 6.68 -9.68
CA GLN A 280 9.13 7.65 -10.03
C GLN A 280 9.26 7.77 -11.54
N CYS A 281 9.24 9.00 -12.04
CA CYS A 281 9.51 9.29 -13.44
C CYS A 281 10.94 8.90 -13.79
N LEU A 282 11.12 8.11 -14.83
CA LEU A 282 12.42 7.62 -15.27
C LEU A 282 13.28 8.70 -15.99
N HIS A 283 12.68 9.83 -16.36
CA HIS A 283 13.35 10.92 -17.08
C HIS A 283 13.76 12.07 -16.18
N CYS A 284 12.84 12.62 -15.40
CA CYS A 284 13.12 13.79 -14.55
C CYS A 284 13.25 13.44 -13.06
N GLY A 285 12.98 12.20 -12.67
CA GLY A 285 13.08 11.74 -11.30
C GLY A 285 11.91 12.13 -10.38
N LYS A 286 10.89 12.85 -10.91
CA LYS A 286 9.72 13.29 -10.15
C LYS A 286 9.00 12.09 -9.53
N TYR A 287 8.60 12.24 -8.26
CA TYR A 287 7.79 11.25 -7.57
C TYR A 287 6.29 11.56 -7.75
N LEU A 288 5.53 10.50 -7.98
CA LEU A 288 4.09 10.53 -8.10
C LEU A 288 3.49 9.39 -7.27
N VAL A 289 2.24 9.55 -6.87
CA VAL A 289 1.50 8.47 -6.22
C VAL A 289 0.22 8.17 -6.99
N TRP A 290 -0.25 6.94 -6.85
CA TRP A 290 -1.64 6.56 -7.02
C TRP A 290 -2.19 6.16 -5.66
N MET A 291 -3.47 6.26 -5.43
CA MET A 291 -4.10 5.77 -4.20
C MET A 291 -5.41 5.08 -4.49
N ASP A 292 -5.72 4.09 -3.68
CA ASP A 292 -7.01 3.41 -3.68
C ASP A 292 -7.45 3.04 -2.25
N PHE A 293 -8.62 2.45 -2.14
CA PHE A 293 -9.26 2.04 -0.90
C PHE A 293 -9.52 0.53 -0.94
N ASP A 294 -9.42 -0.15 0.22
CA ASP A 294 -9.92 -1.52 0.38
C ASP A 294 -11.40 -1.55 0.75
#